data_d321a24e99a8cc6daee5a3256f4bd5a4
#
_entry.id   d321a24e99a8cc6daee5a3256f4bd5a4
#
_cell.length_a   1.000
_cell.length_b   1.000
_cell.length_c   1.000
_cell.angle_alpha   90.00
_cell.angle_beta   90.00
_cell.angle_gamma   90.00
#
_symmetry.space_group_name_H-M   'P 1'
#
loop_
_entity.id
_entity.type
_entity.pdbx_description
1 polymer ?
#
loop_
_entity_poly.entity_id
_entity_poly.type
_entity_poly.pdbx_seq_one_letter_code
_entity_poly.pdbx_strand_id
1 'polypeptide(L)'
;MLGLQLRKEFQGANMPGTTIALHRSNSQGATDKAPQEFLKITYPTADLLKALRSLREGRDGGPVVLIGGRGKGKSHLMAVLHHAINSPAITEKWLGNWADTLHDPSLHDLKISKGYQAISETISDNEYNTLWDLLFDRHKKGEFYKGQFVASNQHIPARSLMEQMFAEQPTCLILDEFQTWYDALPELYNGLKAKECAFSFIQMLSEISKERPEILMFIVSVRNNNSDAFMQLHRQEPMLIDFLGETAKQDRQKLILHRLFENRLNISNADISSLTATYAKERFRLLYSQKGTANAQKIADEVSACWPYSPELLNLLEDQILMTTAA
;
A
#
# COMPACT_ATOMS: atom_id res chain seq x y z
N MET A 1 -30.11 16.96 7.48
CA MET A 1 -28.87 16.19 7.23
C MET A 1 -29.22 14.72 7.30
N LEU A 2 -28.72 13.88 6.39
CA LEU A 2 -29.05 12.44 6.31
C LEU A 2 -28.45 11.59 7.44
N GLY A 3 -28.29 12.12 8.66
CA GLY A 3 -27.74 11.37 9.81
C GLY A 3 -26.28 10.99 9.67
N LEU A 4 -25.49 11.71 8.84
CA LEU A 4 -24.06 11.44 8.67
C LEU A 4 -23.28 11.59 10.00
N GLN A 5 -22.47 10.59 10.33
CA GLN A 5 -21.75 10.52 11.60
C GLN A 5 -20.24 10.59 11.36
N LEU A 6 -19.62 11.63 11.92
CA LEU A 6 -18.16 11.77 11.94
C LEU A 6 -17.57 10.73 12.91
N ARG A 7 -16.48 10.08 12.53
CA ARG A 7 -15.79 9.13 13.41
C ARG A 7 -15.29 9.82 14.67
N LYS A 8 -15.28 9.08 15.77
CA LYS A 8 -14.95 9.62 17.10
C LYS A 8 -13.57 10.27 17.16
N GLU A 9 -12.59 9.71 16.44
CA GLU A 9 -11.24 10.26 16.36
C GLU A 9 -11.15 11.67 15.73
N PHE A 10 -12.21 12.10 15.02
CA PHE A 10 -12.28 13.42 14.41
C PHE A 10 -13.29 14.37 15.09
N GLN A 11 -13.86 13.98 16.23
CA GLN A 11 -14.84 14.80 16.96
C GLN A 11 -14.23 15.71 18.04
N GLY A 12 -12.91 15.62 18.27
CA GLY A 12 -12.21 16.39 19.30
C GLY A 12 -11.37 17.54 18.75
N ALA A 13 -10.90 18.40 19.66
CA ALA A 13 -9.98 19.49 19.33
C ALA A 13 -8.57 18.99 18.94
N ASN A 14 -8.18 17.81 19.43
CA ASN A 14 -6.89 17.17 19.12
C ASN A 14 -7.10 16.09 18.08
N MET A 15 -6.97 16.46 16.80
CA MET A 15 -7.01 15.48 15.73
C MET A 15 -5.74 14.62 15.76
N PRO A 16 -5.86 13.28 15.71
CA PRO A 16 -4.70 12.42 15.58
C PRO A 16 -3.99 12.70 14.26
N GLY A 17 -2.66 12.67 14.26
CA GLY A 17 -1.88 12.78 13.04
C GLY A 17 -2.33 11.73 12.01
N THR A 18 -2.57 12.16 10.79
CA THR A 18 -3.01 11.28 9.70
C THR A 18 -1.86 10.51 9.04
N THR A 19 -0.62 10.84 9.37
CA THR A 19 0.57 10.17 8.83
C THR A 19 0.66 8.74 9.39
N ILE A 20 0.60 7.78 8.50
CA ILE A 20 0.77 6.37 8.82
C ILE A 20 2.22 6.02 8.53
N ALA A 21 3.00 5.73 9.59
CA ALA A 21 4.29 5.07 9.44
C ALA A 21 4.06 3.56 9.50
N LEU A 22 4.74 2.80 8.64
CA LEU A 22 4.61 1.35 8.59
C LEU A 22 5.09 0.74 9.90
N HIS A 23 6.33 1.03 10.29
CA HIS A 23 6.92 0.66 11.57
C HIS A 23 7.68 1.86 12.14
N ARG A 24 7.71 1.99 13.48
CA ARG A 24 8.52 2.99 14.18
C ARG A 24 9.16 2.35 15.41
N SER A 25 10.45 2.51 15.54
CA SER A 25 11.25 1.95 16.66
C SER A 25 10.79 2.41 18.05
N ASN A 26 10.14 3.57 18.17
CA ASN A 26 9.76 4.19 19.44
C ASN A 26 8.27 4.55 19.56
N SER A 27 7.43 4.15 18.62
CA SER A 27 5.99 4.43 18.65
C SER A 27 5.21 3.33 17.92
N GLN A 28 3.94 3.18 18.29
CA GLN A 28 3.06 2.24 17.59
C GLN A 28 2.91 2.62 16.13
N GLY A 29 3.57 1.86 15.25
CA GLY A 29 3.40 1.90 13.81
C GLY A 29 2.03 1.35 13.38
N ALA A 30 1.77 1.39 12.09
CA ALA A 30 0.54 0.82 11.55
C ALA A 30 0.49 -0.71 11.70
N THR A 31 1.65 -1.36 11.67
CA THR A 31 1.81 -2.82 11.86
C THR A 31 1.52 -3.30 13.28
N ASP A 32 1.62 -2.40 14.29
CA ASP A 32 1.39 -2.73 15.70
C ASP A 32 -0.09 -2.60 16.11
N LYS A 33 -0.93 -2.02 15.24
CA LYS A 33 -2.37 -1.89 15.51
C LYS A 33 -3.08 -3.23 15.39
N ALA A 34 -4.20 -3.38 16.13
CA ALA A 34 -5.06 -4.54 15.95
C ALA A 34 -5.60 -4.60 14.49
N PRO A 35 -5.50 -5.75 13.80
CA PRO A 35 -5.89 -5.86 12.40
C PRO A 35 -7.33 -5.40 12.12
N GLN A 36 -8.27 -5.73 13.03
CA GLN A 36 -9.67 -5.35 12.89
C GLN A 36 -9.87 -3.84 12.95
N GLU A 37 -9.15 -3.15 13.85
CA GLU A 37 -9.24 -1.70 13.99
C GLU A 37 -8.63 -0.99 12.78
N PHE A 38 -7.50 -1.52 12.29
CA PHE A 38 -6.84 -0.95 11.12
C PHE A 38 -7.68 -1.14 9.85
N LEU A 39 -8.23 -2.33 9.62
CA LEU A 39 -9.08 -2.63 8.48
C LEU A 39 -10.43 -1.88 8.53
N LYS A 40 -10.97 -1.60 9.72
CA LYS A 40 -12.21 -0.82 9.87
C LYS A 40 -12.11 0.58 9.26
N ILE A 41 -10.93 1.20 9.30
CA ILE A 41 -10.69 2.54 8.76
C ILE A 41 -10.14 2.51 7.33
N THR A 42 -9.96 1.34 6.76
CA THR A 42 -9.42 1.12 5.41
C THR A 42 -10.56 0.97 4.41
N TYR A 43 -10.48 1.73 3.32
CA TYR A 43 -11.32 1.56 2.14
C TYR A 43 -10.59 0.68 1.11
N PRO A 44 -11.20 -0.39 0.58
CA PRO A 44 -10.57 -1.28 -0.38
C PRO A 44 -10.55 -0.66 -1.79
N THR A 45 -9.56 0.17 -2.05
CA THR A 45 -9.30 0.76 -3.36
C THR A 45 -8.93 -0.32 -4.39
N ALA A 46 -9.08 -0.03 -5.68
CA ALA A 46 -8.66 -0.95 -6.74
C ALA A 46 -7.18 -1.36 -6.63
N ASP A 47 -6.30 -0.41 -6.29
CA ASP A 47 -4.88 -0.67 -6.06
C ASP A 47 -4.64 -1.59 -4.86
N LEU A 48 -5.38 -1.37 -3.77
CA LEU A 48 -5.30 -2.24 -2.60
C LEU A 48 -5.79 -3.67 -2.91
N LEU A 49 -6.91 -3.80 -3.62
CA LEU A 49 -7.43 -5.10 -4.03
C LEU A 49 -6.47 -5.83 -4.98
N LYS A 50 -5.84 -5.10 -5.91
CA LYS A 50 -4.78 -5.65 -6.76
C LYS A 50 -3.60 -6.18 -5.93
N ALA A 51 -3.15 -5.40 -4.93
CA ALA A 51 -2.09 -5.82 -4.02
C ALA A 51 -2.48 -7.03 -3.17
N LEU A 52 -3.70 -7.09 -2.64
CA LEU A 52 -4.18 -8.25 -1.87
C LEU A 52 -4.29 -9.51 -2.72
N ARG A 53 -4.69 -9.39 -3.99
CA ARG A 53 -4.70 -10.52 -4.92
C ARG A 53 -3.30 -11.06 -5.20
N SER A 54 -2.24 -10.26 -5.06
CA SER A 54 -0.86 -10.76 -5.15
C SER A 54 -0.43 -11.62 -3.96
N LEU A 55 -1.19 -11.61 -2.86
CA LEU A 55 -0.95 -12.45 -1.68
C LEU A 55 -1.82 -13.72 -1.68
N ARG A 56 -2.63 -13.97 -2.70
CA ARG A 56 -3.56 -15.11 -2.74
C ARG A 56 -2.83 -16.46 -2.75
N GLU A 57 -3.50 -17.50 -2.25
CA GLU A 57 -3.05 -18.88 -2.45
C GLU A 57 -2.93 -19.20 -3.95
N GLY A 58 -1.86 -19.89 -4.35
CA GLY A 58 -1.59 -20.20 -5.76
C GLY A 58 -1.29 -18.96 -6.63
N ARG A 59 -0.77 -17.90 -6.04
CA ARG A 59 -0.37 -16.66 -6.74
C ARG A 59 0.72 -16.91 -7.78
N ASP A 60 0.78 -16.05 -8.77
CA ASP A 60 1.92 -15.94 -9.65
C ASP A 60 3.13 -15.36 -8.88
N GLY A 61 4.34 -15.77 -9.25
CA GLY A 61 5.57 -15.25 -8.65
C GLY A 61 5.94 -13.86 -9.16
N GLY A 62 6.88 -13.24 -8.46
CA GLY A 62 7.49 -11.97 -8.84
C GLY A 62 7.36 -10.88 -7.78
N PRO A 63 8.21 -9.86 -7.86
CA PRO A 63 8.15 -8.72 -6.95
C PRO A 63 6.91 -7.86 -7.22
N VAL A 64 6.43 -7.20 -6.16
CA VAL A 64 5.37 -6.17 -6.24
C VAL A 64 5.97 -4.82 -5.94
N VAL A 65 5.81 -3.86 -6.83
CA VAL A 65 6.38 -2.52 -6.70
C VAL A 65 5.27 -1.47 -6.64
N LEU A 66 5.21 -0.76 -5.52
CA LEU A 66 4.30 0.35 -5.31
C LEU A 66 5.01 1.65 -5.73
N ILE A 67 4.45 2.37 -6.71
CA ILE A 67 5.05 3.59 -7.25
C ILE A 67 4.17 4.78 -6.89
N GLY A 68 4.74 5.81 -6.33
CA GLY A 68 4.01 7.06 -6.08
C GLY A 68 4.72 7.98 -5.11
N GLY A 69 4.50 9.29 -5.24
CA GLY A 69 5.01 10.32 -4.34
C GLY A 69 4.54 10.13 -2.88
N ARG A 70 5.01 11.00 -2.00
CA ARG A 70 4.56 11.02 -0.60
C ARG A 70 3.04 11.28 -0.53
N GLY A 71 2.38 10.76 0.51
CA GLY A 71 0.95 10.96 0.73
C GLY A 71 0.01 10.13 -0.15
N LYS A 72 0.48 9.35 -1.11
CA LYS A 72 -0.37 8.53 -2.00
C LYS A 72 -0.94 7.25 -1.35
N GLY A 73 -0.60 6.96 -0.10
CA GLY A 73 -1.17 5.82 0.63
C GLY A 73 -0.36 4.53 0.58
N LYS A 74 0.89 4.55 0.04
CA LYS A 74 1.76 3.36 -0.04
C LYS A 74 1.96 2.67 1.31
N SER A 75 2.38 3.42 2.33
CA SER A 75 2.61 2.86 3.68
C SER A 75 1.33 2.29 4.30
N HIS A 76 0.16 2.91 4.04
CA HIS A 76 -1.13 2.36 4.47
C HIS A 76 -1.43 1.02 3.79
N LEU A 77 -1.26 0.97 2.45
CA LEU A 77 -1.45 -0.26 1.68
C LEU A 77 -0.50 -1.36 2.18
N MET A 78 0.78 -1.06 2.40
CA MET A 78 1.76 -2.02 2.93
C MET A 78 1.40 -2.53 4.33
N ALA A 79 0.85 -1.66 5.19
CA ALA A 79 0.35 -2.09 6.50
C ALA A 79 -0.84 -3.05 6.37
N VAL A 80 -1.74 -2.83 5.40
CA VAL A 80 -2.82 -3.81 5.11
C VAL A 80 -2.25 -5.14 4.67
N LEU A 81 -1.23 -5.16 3.80
CA LEU A 81 -0.58 -6.41 3.37
C LEU A 81 0.09 -7.13 4.55
N HIS A 82 0.74 -6.39 5.45
CA HIS A 82 1.28 -6.95 6.70
C HIS A 82 0.18 -7.63 7.53
N HIS A 83 -0.94 -6.95 7.76
CA HIS A 83 -2.07 -7.52 8.50
C HIS A 83 -2.71 -8.70 7.78
N ALA A 84 -2.76 -8.67 6.44
CA ALA A 84 -3.30 -9.77 5.66
C ALA A 84 -2.48 -11.06 5.83
N ILE A 85 -1.15 -10.96 5.82
CA ILE A 85 -0.25 -12.11 6.03
C ILE A 85 -0.31 -12.62 7.47
N ASN A 86 -0.32 -11.72 8.47
CA ASN A 86 -0.33 -12.13 9.88
C ASN A 86 -1.72 -12.55 10.39
N SER A 87 -2.79 -12.11 9.74
CA SER A 87 -4.17 -12.37 10.15
C SER A 87 -5.09 -12.65 8.95
N PRO A 88 -4.82 -13.72 8.16
CA PRO A 88 -5.54 -14.00 6.92
C PRO A 88 -7.05 -14.08 7.09
N ALA A 89 -7.52 -14.80 8.12
CA ALA A 89 -8.96 -14.98 8.37
C ALA A 89 -9.71 -13.66 8.65
N ILE A 90 -9.04 -12.69 9.32
CA ILE A 90 -9.62 -11.37 9.58
C ILE A 90 -9.73 -10.58 8.27
N THR A 91 -8.69 -10.62 7.44
CA THR A 91 -8.67 -9.95 6.15
C THR A 91 -9.67 -10.55 5.17
N GLU A 92 -9.77 -11.87 5.09
CA GLU A 92 -10.76 -12.59 4.27
C GLU A 92 -12.19 -12.23 4.68
N LYS A 93 -12.48 -12.19 5.99
CA LYS A 93 -13.78 -11.73 6.50
C LYS A 93 -14.06 -10.28 6.14
N TRP A 94 -13.07 -9.40 6.27
CA TRP A 94 -13.18 -8.00 5.90
C TRP A 94 -13.46 -7.83 4.41
N LEU A 95 -12.76 -8.57 3.53
CA LEU A 95 -13.01 -8.57 2.09
C LEU A 95 -14.42 -9.05 1.74
N GLY A 96 -14.89 -10.13 2.38
CA GLY A 96 -16.23 -10.64 2.19
C GLY A 96 -17.32 -9.60 2.53
N ASN A 97 -17.10 -8.79 3.58
CA ASN A 97 -18.04 -7.70 3.94
C ASN A 97 -18.09 -6.58 2.90
N TRP A 98 -17.07 -6.44 2.06
CA TRP A 98 -17.02 -5.44 1.00
C TRP A 98 -17.54 -5.94 -0.36
N ALA A 99 -17.68 -7.26 -0.54
CA ALA A 99 -18.03 -7.87 -1.81
C ALA A 99 -19.31 -7.28 -2.43
N ASP A 100 -20.37 -7.16 -1.63
CA ASP A 100 -21.64 -6.59 -2.08
C ASP A 100 -21.54 -5.09 -2.38
N THR A 101 -20.84 -4.34 -1.52
CA THR A 101 -20.67 -2.88 -1.69
C THR A 101 -19.87 -2.53 -2.94
N LEU A 102 -18.88 -3.37 -3.28
CA LEU A 102 -18.03 -3.18 -4.46
C LEU A 102 -18.55 -3.87 -5.71
N HIS A 103 -19.64 -4.64 -5.59
CA HIS A 103 -20.16 -5.50 -6.67
C HIS A 103 -19.10 -6.46 -7.23
N ASP A 104 -18.24 -6.96 -6.35
CA ASP A 104 -17.18 -7.91 -6.68
C ASP A 104 -17.31 -9.20 -5.84
N PRO A 105 -18.12 -10.17 -6.28
CA PRO A 105 -18.32 -11.42 -5.55
C PRO A 105 -17.05 -12.27 -5.41
N SER A 106 -16.02 -12.04 -6.25
CA SER A 106 -14.73 -12.75 -6.16
C SER A 106 -14.00 -12.51 -4.84
N LEU A 107 -14.36 -11.44 -4.11
CA LEU A 107 -13.79 -11.14 -2.80
C LEU A 107 -14.20 -12.13 -1.70
N HIS A 108 -15.31 -12.85 -1.85
CA HIS A 108 -15.69 -13.94 -0.93
C HIS A 108 -14.73 -15.14 -1.03
N ASP A 109 -14.18 -15.36 -2.22
CA ASP A 109 -13.34 -16.53 -2.50
C ASP A 109 -11.85 -16.22 -2.44
N LEU A 110 -11.48 -14.97 -2.21
CA LEU A 110 -10.08 -14.57 -2.13
C LEU A 110 -9.45 -15.12 -0.84
N LYS A 111 -8.61 -16.14 -0.98
CA LYS A 111 -7.84 -16.75 0.11
C LYS A 111 -6.43 -16.18 0.15
N ILE A 112 -6.03 -15.69 1.32
CA ILE A 112 -4.69 -15.17 1.56
C ILE A 112 -3.74 -16.32 1.92
N SER A 113 -2.56 -16.34 1.33
CA SER A 113 -1.52 -17.32 1.62
C SER A 113 -1.16 -17.35 3.10
N LYS A 114 -0.99 -18.55 3.66
CA LYS A 114 -0.72 -18.77 5.08
C LYS A 114 0.71 -19.27 5.30
N GLY A 115 1.17 -19.18 6.54
CA GLY A 115 2.46 -19.73 6.95
C GLY A 115 3.66 -18.81 6.70
N TYR A 116 3.45 -17.63 6.14
CA TYR A 116 4.52 -16.65 5.93
C TYR A 116 4.80 -15.85 7.21
N GLN A 117 6.06 -15.51 7.43
CA GLN A 117 6.47 -14.45 8.34
C GLN A 117 6.43 -13.12 7.59
N ALA A 118 5.67 -12.15 8.06
CA ALA A 118 5.75 -10.79 7.53
C ALA A 118 6.94 -10.05 8.17
N ILE A 119 7.86 -9.56 7.34
CA ILE A 119 8.94 -8.64 7.72
C ILE A 119 8.61 -7.32 7.04
N SER A 120 8.22 -6.31 7.82
CA SER A 120 7.74 -5.03 7.30
C SER A 120 8.51 -3.89 7.94
N GLU A 121 9.32 -3.18 7.14
CA GLU A 121 10.20 -2.13 7.63
C GLU A 121 10.12 -0.86 6.78
N THR A 122 10.19 0.29 7.43
CA THR A 122 10.53 1.57 6.79
C THR A 122 12.05 1.65 6.75
N ILE A 123 12.63 1.19 5.65
CA ILE A 123 14.07 0.91 5.60
C ILE A 123 14.93 2.18 5.66
N SER A 124 14.38 3.35 5.29
CA SER A 124 15.09 4.63 5.42
C SER A 124 15.34 5.05 6.86
N ASP A 125 14.54 4.54 7.82
CA ASP A 125 14.63 4.90 9.24
C ASP A 125 15.60 3.99 10.00
N ASN A 126 16.15 2.98 9.35
CA ASN A 126 17.05 1.98 9.92
C ASN A 126 18.49 2.15 9.43
N GLU A 127 19.46 1.85 10.28
CA GLU A 127 20.89 1.94 9.98
C GLU A 127 21.43 0.72 9.20
N TYR A 128 20.57 0.04 8.42
CA TYR A 128 20.99 -1.10 7.61
C TYR A 128 21.70 -0.66 6.34
N ASN A 129 22.98 -0.96 6.24
CA ASN A 129 23.75 -0.76 5.01
C ASN A 129 23.46 -1.85 3.97
N THR A 130 22.88 -2.97 4.37
CA THR A 130 22.56 -4.08 3.48
C THR A 130 21.18 -4.69 3.80
N LEU A 131 20.51 -5.22 2.78
CA LEU A 131 19.25 -5.91 2.98
C LEU A 131 19.39 -7.27 3.67
N TRP A 132 20.55 -7.92 3.53
CA TRP A 132 20.78 -9.19 4.21
C TRP A 132 20.97 -9.03 5.72
N ASP A 133 21.58 -7.92 6.18
CA ASP A 133 21.66 -7.63 7.62
C ASP A 133 20.26 -7.47 8.22
N LEU A 134 19.37 -6.72 7.55
CA LEU A 134 17.97 -6.61 7.93
C LEU A 134 17.28 -7.98 7.99
N LEU A 135 17.46 -8.80 6.95
CA LEU A 135 16.86 -10.14 6.91
C LEU A 135 17.37 -11.04 8.03
N PHE A 136 18.69 -11.05 8.26
CA PHE A 136 19.27 -11.83 9.34
C PHE A 136 18.80 -11.37 10.73
N ASP A 137 18.57 -10.09 10.93
CA ASP A 137 18.10 -9.56 12.22
C ASP A 137 16.60 -9.78 12.44
N ARG A 138 15.79 -9.78 11.39
CA ARG A 138 14.32 -9.84 11.50
C ARG A 138 13.71 -11.21 11.22
N HIS A 139 14.40 -12.06 10.48
CA HIS A 139 13.89 -13.39 10.14
C HIS A 139 14.05 -14.35 11.33
N LYS A 140 13.01 -15.18 11.60
CA LYS A 140 13.01 -16.14 12.72
C LYS A 140 14.21 -17.09 12.75
N LYS A 141 14.80 -17.39 11.60
CA LYS A 141 15.97 -18.24 11.45
C LYS A 141 17.24 -17.43 11.13
N GLY A 142 17.15 -16.10 11.14
CA GLY A 142 18.18 -15.22 10.62
C GLY A 142 19.52 -15.36 11.31
N GLU A 143 19.55 -15.47 12.64
CA GLU A 143 20.79 -15.63 13.41
C GLU A 143 21.58 -16.88 13.00
N PHE A 144 20.90 -18.02 12.80
CA PHE A 144 21.53 -19.26 12.35
C PHE A 144 22.17 -19.08 10.96
N TYR A 145 21.43 -18.50 10.01
CA TYR A 145 21.93 -18.28 8.64
C TYR A 145 22.99 -17.17 8.56
N LYS A 146 22.92 -16.17 9.43
CA LYS A 146 24.00 -15.17 9.62
C LYS A 146 25.30 -15.83 10.00
N GLY A 147 25.26 -16.80 10.94
CA GLY A 147 26.44 -17.58 11.32
C GLY A 147 27.06 -18.35 10.14
N GLN A 148 26.25 -18.98 9.30
CA GLN A 148 26.72 -19.66 8.09
C GLN A 148 27.29 -18.69 7.05
N PHE A 149 26.64 -17.53 6.85
CA PHE A 149 27.16 -16.49 5.96
C PHE A 149 28.51 -15.98 6.40
N VAL A 150 28.68 -15.66 7.67
CA VAL A 150 29.98 -15.21 8.22
C VAL A 150 31.07 -16.29 8.04
N ALA A 151 30.74 -17.57 8.30
CA ALA A 151 31.64 -18.68 8.12
C ALA A 151 32.05 -18.93 6.66
N SER A 152 31.19 -18.54 5.69
CA SER A 152 31.51 -18.70 4.27
C SER A 152 32.54 -17.73 3.73
N ASN A 153 32.84 -16.66 4.46
CA ASN A 153 33.75 -15.57 4.06
C ASN A 153 33.35 -14.91 2.71
N GLN A 154 32.06 -14.95 2.36
CA GLN A 154 31.51 -14.31 1.16
C GLN A 154 31.11 -12.87 1.45
N HIS A 155 31.15 -12.00 0.43
CA HIS A 155 30.75 -10.60 0.57
C HIS A 155 29.22 -10.38 0.48
N ILE A 156 28.55 -11.27 -0.24
CA ILE A 156 27.10 -11.25 -0.42
C ILE A 156 26.60 -12.68 -0.13
N PRO A 157 25.50 -12.85 0.60
CA PRO A 157 24.95 -14.18 0.85
C PRO A 157 24.63 -14.92 -0.45
N ALA A 158 25.01 -16.20 -0.51
CA ALA A 158 24.72 -17.04 -1.66
C ALA A 158 23.19 -17.26 -1.81
N ARG A 159 22.71 -17.38 -3.04
CA ARG A 159 21.30 -17.65 -3.34
C ARG A 159 20.80 -18.89 -2.58
N SER A 160 21.55 -19.98 -2.61
CA SER A 160 21.20 -21.21 -1.93
C SER A 160 21.00 -21.06 -0.42
N LEU A 161 21.80 -20.18 0.23
CA LEU A 161 21.65 -19.88 1.64
C LEU A 161 20.33 -19.16 1.93
N MET A 162 19.98 -18.17 1.10
CA MET A 162 18.73 -17.42 1.24
C MET A 162 17.52 -18.29 0.95
N GLU A 163 17.57 -19.12 -0.09
CA GLU A 163 16.50 -20.07 -0.40
C GLU A 163 16.26 -21.07 0.73
N GLN A 164 17.31 -21.59 1.37
CA GLN A 164 17.17 -22.47 2.54
C GLN A 164 16.50 -21.74 3.70
N MET A 165 16.95 -20.52 4.01
CA MET A 165 16.36 -19.71 5.08
C MET A 165 14.86 -19.48 4.86
N PHE A 166 14.46 -19.08 3.65
CA PHE A 166 13.07 -18.83 3.31
C PHE A 166 12.26 -20.14 3.20
N ALA A 167 12.88 -21.27 2.80
CA ALA A 167 12.19 -22.56 2.77
C ALA A 167 11.86 -23.08 4.17
N GLU A 168 12.73 -22.86 5.17
CA GLU A 168 12.44 -23.19 6.56
C GLU A 168 11.34 -22.32 7.18
N GLN A 169 11.27 -21.04 6.79
CA GLN A 169 10.23 -20.12 7.20
C GLN A 169 9.89 -19.19 6.04
N PRO A 170 8.81 -19.45 5.27
CA PRO A 170 8.36 -18.60 4.19
C PRO A 170 8.18 -17.16 4.65
N THR A 171 8.60 -16.20 3.83
CA THR A 171 8.70 -14.80 4.21
C THR A 171 7.97 -13.89 3.23
N CYS A 172 7.20 -12.95 3.77
CA CYS A 172 6.67 -11.81 3.05
C CYS A 172 7.50 -10.58 3.46
N LEU A 173 8.42 -10.15 2.61
CA LEU A 173 9.29 -9.00 2.83
C LEU A 173 8.64 -7.75 2.25
N ILE A 174 8.33 -6.78 3.11
CA ILE A 174 7.65 -5.52 2.78
C ILE A 174 8.57 -4.35 3.16
N LEU A 175 9.12 -3.65 2.17
CA LEU A 175 10.08 -2.57 2.38
C LEU A 175 9.51 -1.23 1.91
N ASP A 176 9.19 -0.35 2.87
CA ASP A 176 8.80 1.03 2.58
C ASP A 176 10.01 1.96 2.50
N GLU A 177 9.87 3.05 1.75
CA GLU A 177 10.93 4.05 1.50
C GLU A 177 12.20 3.43 0.87
N PHE A 178 12.04 2.36 0.09
CA PHE A 178 13.16 1.62 -0.52
C PHE A 178 14.05 2.50 -1.39
N GLN A 179 13.45 3.39 -2.20
CA GLN A 179 14.22 4.33 -3.03
C GLN A 179 15.11 5.24 -2.17
N THR A 180 14.60 5.77 -1.05
CA THR A 180 15.34 6.66 -0.15
C THR A 180 16.56 5.95 0.43
N TRP A 181 16.37 4.71 0.86
CA TRP A 181 17.48 3.87 1.36
C TRP A 181 18.52 3.61 0.26
N TYR A 182 18.08 3.20 -0.94
CA TYR A 182 18.99 2.88 -2.06
C TYR A 182 19.82 4.10 -2.49
N ASP A 183 19.19 5.27 -2.56
CA ASP A 183 19.84 6.52 -2.95
C ASP A 183 20.86 6.98 -1.88
N ALA A 184 20.61 6.69 -0.60
CA ALA A 184 21.47 7.04 0.54
C ALA A 184 22.62 6.04 0.81
N LEU A 185 22.70 4.94 0.06
CA LEU A 185 23.77 3.96 0.25
C LEU A 185 25.16 4.61 0.09
N PRO A 186 26.14 4.26 0.96
CA PRO A 186 27.50 4.76 0.86
C PRO A 186 28.15 4.32 -0.46
N GLU A 187 29.22 4.99 -0.86
CA GLU A 187 29.96 4.61 -2.07
C GLU A 187 30.59 3.20 -1.91
N LEU A 188 31.16 2.93 -0.75
CA LEU A 188 31.78 1.66 -0.42
C LEU A 188 31.21 1.06 0.86
N TYR A 189 30.99 -0.23 0.85
CA TYR A 189 30.70 -1.08 2.00
C TYR A 189 31.65 -2.28 2.01
N ASN A 190 32.46 -2.41 3.07
CA ASN A 190 33.49 -3.43 3.19
C ASN A 190 34.43 -3.52 1.98
N GLY A 191 34.81 -2.36 1.41
CA GLY A 191 35.67 -2.28 0.24
C GLY A 191 35.04 -2.55 -1.12
N LEU A 192 33.73 -2.82 -1.14
CA LEU A 192 32.95 -3.02 -2.36
C LEU A 192 31.97 -1.85 -2.57
N LYS A 193 31.60 -1.62 -3.81
CA LYS A 193 30.59 -0.62 -4.13
C LYS A 193 29.21 -1.04 -3.59
N ALA A 194 28.71 -0.30 -2.62
CA ALA A 194 27.48 -0.65 -1.88
C ALA A 194 26.27 -0.81 -2.80
N LYS A 195 26.09 0.07 -3.79
CA LYS A 195 25.00 -0.01 -4.76
C LYS A 195 25.06 -1.25 -5.66
N GLU A 196 26.27 -1.70 -6.05
CA GLU A 196 26.43 -2.93 -6.85
C GLU A 196 26.09 -4.17 -6.01
N CYS A 197 26.50 -4.21 -4.74
CA CYS A 197 26.13 -5.28 -3.81
C CYS A 197 24.61 -5.30 -3.56
N ALA A 198 24.01 -4.14 -3.29
CA ALA A 198 22.56 -4.01 -3.12
C ALA A 198 21.81 -4.47 -4.37
N PHE A 199 22.26 -4.06 -5.55
CA PHE A 199 21.67 -4.47 -6.82
C PHE A 199 21.67 -5.99 -6.99
N SER A 200 22.84 -6.64 -6.82
CA SER A 200 22.96 -8.08 -6.97
C SER A 200 22.05 -8.85 -6.00
N PHE A 201 21.94 -8.35 -4.78
CA PHE A 201 21.07 -8.96 -3.77
C PHE A 201 19.56 -8.74 -4.08
N ILE A 202 19.16 -7.54 -4.51
CA ILE A 202 17.79 -7.23 -4.94
C ILE A 202 17.39 -8.09 -6.13
N GLN A 203 18.28 -8.24 -7.10
CA GLN A 203 18.05 -9.10 -8.24
C GLN A 203 17.79 -10.54 -7.79
N MET A 204 18.64 -11.07 -6.92
CA MET A 204 18.48 -12.42 -6.35
C MET A 204 17.15 -12.59 -5.62
N LEU A 205 16.73 -11.64 -4.75
CA LEU A 205 15.45 -11.69 -4.08
C LEU A 205 14.28 -11.65 -5.07
N SER A 206 14.38 -10.83 -6.10
CA SER A 206 13.37 -10.72 -7.14
C SER A 206 13.22 -12.03 -7.95
N GLU A 207 14.35 -12.68 -8.28
CA GLU A 207 14.38 -13.98 -8.94
C GLU A 207 13.79 -15.08 -8.05
N ILE A 208 14.20 -15.14 -6.77
CA ILE A 208 13.61 -16.10 -5.81
C ILE A 208 12.11 -15.89 -5.71
N SER A 209 11.63 -14.65 -5.60
CA SER A 209 10.19 -14.38 -5.50
C SER A 209 9.42 -14.77 -6.76
N LYS A 210 10.06 -14.75 -7.93
CA LYS A 210 9.48 -15.16 -9.21
C LYS A 210 9.45 -16.67 -9.40
N GLU A 211 10.55 -17.34 -9.08
CA GLU A 211 10.73 -18.77 -9.31
C GLU A 211 10.19 -19.63 -8.18
N ARG A 212 10.23 -19.11 -6.96
CA ARG A 212 9.84 -19.77 -5.72
C ARG A 212 8.81 -18.95 -4.92
N PRO A 213 7.63 -18.64 -5.51
CA PRO A 213 6.62 -17.82 -4.84
C PRO A 213 6.13 -18.40 -3.51
N GLU A 214 6.27 -19.69 -3.31
CA GLU A 214 5.88 -20.37 -2.08
C GLU A 214 6.80 -20.09 -0.89
N ILE A 215 8.03 -19.58 -1.11
CA ILE A 215 8.96 -19.25 0.00
C ILE A 215 9.19 -17.77 0.19
N LEU A 216 9.05 -16.93 -0.86
CA LEU A 216 9.29 -15.50 -0.77
C LEU A 216 8.23 -14.68 -1.50
N MET A 217 7.63 -13.72 -0.80
CA MET A 217 6.94 -12.57 -1.35
C MET A 217 7.82 -11.35 -1.16
N PHE A 218 8.05 -10.57 -2.23
CA PHE A 218 8.91 -9.39 -2.17
C PHE A 218 8.15 -8.15 -2.63
N ILE A 219 7.92 -7.20 -1.72
CA ILE A 219 7.08 -6.02 -1.91
C ILE A 219 7.88 -4.79 -1.51
N VAL A 220 7.98 -3.81 -2.40
CA VAL A 220 8.77 -2.59 -2.16
C VAL A 220 8.03 -1.34 -2.59
N SER A 221 8.33 -0.20 -1.98
CA SER A 221 7.83 1.11 -2.42
C SER A 221 8.93 1.97 -3.02
N VAL A 222 8.61 2.66 -4.11
CA VAL A 222 9.45 3.68 -4.74
C VAL A 222 8.64 4.96 -4.96
N ARG A 223 9.33 6.10 -5.07
CA ARG A 223 8.66 7.41 -5.27
C ARG A 223 8.29 7.66 -6.71
N ASN A 224 9.13 7.22 -7.65
CA ASN A 224 8.94 7.42 -9.08
C ASN A 224 9.55 6.29 -9.90
N ASN A 225 9.17 6.22 -11.15
CA ASN A 225 9.63 5.20 -12.10
C ASN A 225 10.91 5.57 -12.86
N ASN A 226 11.54 6.69 -12.56
CA ASN A 226 12.78 7.16 -13.19
C ASN A 226 14.01 6.95 -12.31
N SER A 227 13.84 6.39 -11.11
CA SER A 227 14.94 6.16 -10.17
C SER A 227 15.76 4.92 -10.52
N ASP A 228 17.06 4.93 -10.18
CA ASP A 228 17.90 3.75 -10.31
C ASP A 228 17.34 2.57 -9.54
N ALA A 229 16.80 2.82 -8.33
CA ALA A 229 16.15 1.80 -7.51
C ALA A 229 14.99 1.12 -8.25
N PHE A 230 14.12 1.88 -8.94
CA PHE A 230 13.04 1.32 -9.74
C PHE A 230 13.56 0.52 -10.94
N MET A 231 14.54 1.06 -11.66
CA MET A 231 15.11 0.39 -12.83
C MET A 231 15.68 -1.00 -12.51
N GLN A 232 16.22 -1.18 -11.31
CA GLN A 232 16.74 -2.48 -10.85
C GLN A 232 15.60 -3.49 -10.62
N LEU A 233 14.51 -3.04 -10.01
CA LEU A 233 13.32 -3.88 -9.76
C LEU A 233 12.57 -4.21 -11.07
N HIS A 234 12.48 -3.25 -11.98
CA HIS A 234 11.70 -3.38 -13.23
C HIS A 234 12.23 -4.48 -14.16
N ARG A 235 13.52 -4.79 -14.10
CA ARG A 235 14.14 -5.87 -14.92
C ARG A 235 13.48 -7.24 -14.71
N GLN A 236 12.85 -7.47 -13.58
CA GLN A 236 12.19 -8.73 -13.24
C GLN A 236 10.69 -8.73 -13.53
N GLU A 237 10.20 -7.80 -14.34
CA GLU A 237 8.79 -7.68 -14.73
C GLU A 237 7.85 -7.69 -13.51
N PRO A 238 8.01 -6.76 -12.56
CA PRO A 238 7.24 -6.74 -11.32
C PRO A 238 5.77 -6.44 -11.60
N MET A 239 4.90 -6.86 -10.68
CA MET A 239 3.55 -6.30 -10.61
C MET A 239 3.63 -4.85 -10.14
N LEU A 240 3.21 -3.90 -10.99
CA LEU A 240 3.22 -2.48 -10.67
C LEU A 240 1.87 -2.02 -10.09
N ILE A 241 1.94 -1.22 -9.03
CA ILE A 241 0.81 -0.51 -8.42
C ILE A 241 1.21 0.96 -8.35
N ASP A 242 0.64 1.80 -9.19
CA ASP A 242 1.14 3.14 -9.46
C ASP A 242 0.29 4.28 -8.89
N PHE A 243 -0.88 3.99 -8.31
CA PHE A 243 -1.80 4.97 -7.74
C PHE A 243 -2.17 6.10 -8.73
N LEU A 244 -2.18 5.79 -10.02
CA LEU A 244 -2.45 6.74 -11.09
C LEU A 244 -3.81 6.48 -11.74
N GLY A 245 -4.24 7.46 -12.53
CA GLY A 245 -5.47 7.37 -13.32
C GLY A 245 -6.73 7.81 -12.59
N GLU A 246 -7.81 7.85 -13.34
CA GLU A 246 -9.12 8.36 -12.86
C GLU A 246 -9.72 7.47 -11.76
N THR A 247 -9.59 6.16 -11.89
CA THR A 247 -10.05 5.21 -10.86
C THR A 247 -9.35 5.44 -9.52
N ALA A 248 -8.04 5.62 -9.54
CA ALA A 248 -7.28 5.91 -8.33
C ALA A 248 -7.69 7.24 -7.68
N LYS A 249 -8.03 8.25 -8.49
CA LYS A 249 -8.57 9.54 -8.00
C LYS A 249 -9.92 9.36 -7.32
N GLN A 250 -10.86 8.66 -7.96
CA GLN A 250 -12.18 8.37 -7.38
C GLN A 250 -12.08 7.55 -6.10
N ASP A 251 -11.20 6.57 -6.07
CA ASP A 251 -10.97 5.73 -4.90
C ASP A 251 -10.39 6.53 -3.74
N ARG A 252 -9.49 7.49 -3.98
CA ARG A 252 -8.99 8.39 -2.93
C ARG A 252 -10.08 9.26 -2.33
N GLN A 253 -11.01 9.76 -3.15
CA GLN A 253 -12.18 10.49 -2.65
C GLN A 253 -13.04 9.63 -1.73
N LYS A 254 -13.33 8.39 -2.14
CA LYS A 254 -14.07 7.42 -1.33
C LYS A 254 -13.31 7.05 -0.05
N LEU A 255 -11.99 6.89 -0.13
CA LEU A 255 -11.13 6.64 1.02
C LEU A 255 -11.20 7.78 2.04
N ILE A 256 -11.13 9.04 1.61
CA ILE A 256 -11.27 10.22 2.48
C ILE A 256 -12.62 10.20 3.18
N LEU A 257 -13.71 9.97 2.45
CA LEU A 257 -15.05 9.92 3.02
C LEU A 257 -15.21 8.77 4.02
N HIS A 258 -14.72 7.58 3.67
CA HIS A 258 -14.75 6.43 4.57
C HIS A 258 -13.89 6.64 5.83
N ARG A 259 -12.76 7.33 5.68
CA ARG A 259 -11.87 7.66 6.81
C ARG A 259 -12.50 8.65 7.78
N LEU A 260 -13.25 9.61 7.30
CA LEU A 260 -13.87 10.66 8.10
C LEU A 260 -15.21 10.21 8.72
N PHE A 261 -16.03 9.45 7.99
CA PHE A 261 -17.39 9.14 8.39
C PHE A 261 -17.61 7.65 8.62
N GLU A 262 -18.34 7.31 9.72
CA GLU A 262 -18.62 5.91 10.06
C GLU A 262 -19.68 5.29 9.15
N ASN A 263 -20.68 6.06 8.74
CA ASN A 263 -21.89 5.57 8.09
C ASN A 263 -22.15 6.12 6.69
N ARG A 264 -21.15 6.77 6.05
CA ARG A 264 -21.34 7.38 4.71
C ARG A 264 -21.80 6.38 3.66
N LEU A 265 -21.30 5.16 3.71
CA LEU A 265 -21.64 4.09 2.75
C LEU A 265 -23.02 3.47 3.02
N ASN A 266 -23.57 3.64 4.21
CA ASN A 266 -24.89 3.13 4.58
C ASN A 266 -26.04 4.09 4.19
N ILE A 267 -25.70 5.31 3.79
CA ILE A 267 -26.68 6.30 3.32
C ILE A 267 -27.00 5.99 1.86
N SER A 268 -28.29 5.87 1.55
CA SER A 268 -28.73 5.49 0.21
C SER A 268 -28.30 6.52 -0.84
N ASN A 269 -27.84 6.05 -2.01
CA ASN A 269 -27.48 6.93 -3.11
C ASN A 269 -28.70 7.76 -3.60
N ALA A 270 -29.91 7.24 -3.48
CA ALA A 270 -31.13 7.95 -3.84
C ALA A 270 -31.37 9.17 -2.93
N ASP A 271 -31.18 9.01 -1.61
CA ASP A 271 -31.31 10.11 -0.65
C ASP A 271 -30.26 11.19 -0.88
N ILE A 272 -29.01 10.77 -1.13
CA ILE A 272 -27.91 11.70 -1.42
C ILE A 272 -28.19 12.45 -2.72
N SER A 273 -28.58 11.75 -3.80
CA SER A 273 -28.88 12.37 -5.09
C SER A 273 -30.03 13.34 -4.99
N SER A 274 -31.06 13.01 -4.22
CA SER A 274 -32.18 13.92 -3.94
C SER A 274 -31.72 15.19 -3.23
N LEU A 275 -30.88 15.04 -2.19
CA LEU A 275 -30.33 16.17 -1.43
C LEU A 275 -29.42 17.06 -2.28
N THR A 276 -28.65 16.48 -3.17
CA THR A 276 -27.62 17.18 -3.97
C THR A 276 -28.15 17.67 -5.33
N ALA A 277 -29.38 17.32 -5.71
CA ALA A 277 -29.95 17.58 -7.04
C ALA A 277 -29.86 19.05 -7.47
N THR A 278 -30.21 19.99 -6.57
CA THR A 278 -30.18 21.44 -6.86
C THR A 278 -28.75 21.88 -7.14
N TYR A 279 -27.80 21.49 -6.29
CA TYR A 279 -26.39 21.83 -6.46
C TYR A 279 -25.81 21.24 -7.75
N ALA A 280 -26.11 19.97 -8.05
CA ALA A 280 -25.67 19.32 -9.28
C ALA A 280 -26.19 20.05 -10.54
N LYS A 281 -27.46 20.48 -10.51
CA LYS A 281 -28.09 21.24 -11.59
C LYS A 281 -27.41 22.61 -11.81
N GLU A 282 -27.17 23.36 -10.76
CA GLU A 282 -26.47 24.66 -10.85
C GLU A 282 -25.01 24.48 -11.31
N ARG A 283 -24.31 23.46 -10.82
CA ARG A 283 -22.95 23.11 -11.26
C ARG A 283 -22.93 22.77 -12.76
N PHE A 284 -23.88 21.96 -13.23
CA PHE A 284 -24.01 21.67 -14.64
C PHE A 284 -24.20 22.95 -15.47
N ARG A 285 -25.09 23.83 -15.04
CA ARG A 285 -25.36 25.10 -15.71
C ARG A 285 -24.11 25.99 -15.78
N LEU A 286 -23.31 26.08 -14.70
CA LEU A 286 -22.11 26.89 -14.66
C LEU A 286 -21.00 26.36 -15.57
N LEU A 287 -20.78 25.05 -15.59
CA LEU A 287 -19.71 24.42 -16.34
C LEU A 287 -20.01 24.30 -17.85
N TYR A 288 -21.26 24.17 -18.22
CA TYR A 288 -21.69 23.81 -19.58
C TYR A 288 -22.68 24.80 -20.24
N SER A 289 -22.82 25.98 -19.68
CA SER A 289 -23.71 27.02 -20.24
C SER A 289 -23.43 27.39 -21.70
N GLN A 290 -22.28 26.99 -22.25
CA GLN A 290 -21.90 27.28 -23.64
C GLN A 290 -21.59 26.05 -24.53
N LYS A 291 -21.60 24.83 -24.01
CA LYS A 291 -21.31 23.60 -24.78
C LYS A 291 -22.21 22.45 -24.35
N GLY A 292 -23.33 22.32 -25.04
CA GLY A 292 -24.47 21.47 -24.70
C GLY A 292 -24.32 19.97 -24.89
N THR A 293 -23.26 19.31 -24.43
CA THR A 293 -23.15 17.83 -24.54
C THR A 293 -22.57 17.15 -23.32
N ALA A 294 -22.30 17.86 -22.21
CA ALA A 294 -21.89 17.17 -21.02
C ALA A 294 -23.07 16.43 -20.38
N ASN A 295 -22.85 15.20 -20.03
CA ASN A 295 -23.84 14.36 -19.42
C ASN A 295 -24.21 14.91 -18.02
N ALA A 296 -25.39 15.52 -17.88
CA ALA A 296 -25.89 16.06 -16.60
C ALA A 296 -25.91 14.97 -15.52
N GLN A 297 -26.14 13.72 -15.89
CA GLN A 297 -26.10 12.57 -15.00
C GLN A 297 -24.67 12.36 -14.44
N LYS A 298 -23.64 12.48 -15.27
CA LYS A 298 -22.25 12.34 -14.82
C LYS A 298 -21.90 13.38 -13.72
N ILE A 299 -22.38 14.61 -13.86
CA ILE A 299 -22.17 15.64 -12.83
C ILE A 299 -22.97 15.32 -11.57
N ALA A 300 -24.21 14.87 -11.71
CA ALA A 300 -25.02 14.48 -10.56
C ALA A 300 -24.39 13.31 -9.80
N ASP A 301 -23.86 12.32 -10.50
CA ASP A 301 -23.15 11.17 -9.93
C ASP A 301 -21.86 11.61 -9.21
N GLU A 302 -21.06 12.51 -9.82
CA GLU A 302 -19.84 13.04 -9.22
C GLU A 302 -20.14 13.83 -7.93
N VAL A 303 -21.14 14.71 -7.95
CA VAL A 303 -21.58 15.47 -6.78
C VAL A 303 -22.08 14.56 -5.66
N SER A 304 -22.87 13.54 -6.02
CA SER A 304 -23.40 12.57 -5.05
C SER A 304 -22.27 11.72 -4.45
N ALA A 305 -21.29 11.31 -5.25
CA ALA A 305 -20.15 10.53 -4.80
C ALA A 305 -19.26 11.30 -3.81
N CYS A 306 -19.09 12.61 -4.01
CA CYS A 306 -18.28 13.49 -3.16
C CYS A 306 -18.98 13.96 -1.88
N TRP A 307 -20.33 13.88 -1.81
CA TRP A 307 -21.10 14.37 -0.66
C TRP A 307 -20.58 13.78 0.68
N PRO A 308 -20.42 14.59 1.76
CA PRO A 308 -20.93 15.93 2.01
C PRO A 308 -20.07 17.10 1.48
N TYR A 309 -18.98 16.80 0.81
CA TYR A 309 -18.09 17.80 0.22
C TYR A 309 -18.44 18.06 -1.24
N SER A 310 -18.01 19.22 -1.74
CA SER A 310 -18.07 19.45 -3.19
C SER A 310 -16.92 18.71 -3.90
N PRO A 311 -17.08 18.34 -5.17
CA PRO A 311 -15.99 17.75 -5.97
C PRO A 311 -14.76 18.67 -6.05
N GLU A 312 -14.98 19.98 -6.12
CA GLU A 312 -13.91 20.98 -6.16
C GLU A 312 -13.05 20.97 -4.89
N LEU A 313 -13.69 20.84 -3.71
CA LEU A 313 -12.96 20.76 -2.45
C LEU A 313 -12.09 19.51 -2.39
N LEU A 314 -12.62 18.35 -2.77
CA LEU A 314 -11.85 17.12 -2.77
C LEU A 314 -10.71 17.14 -3.79
N ASN A 315 -10.95 17.73 -4.97
CA ASN A 315 -9.89 17.95 -5.97
C ASN A 315 -8.81 18.90 -5.45
N LEU A 316 -9.20 20.02 -4.81
CA LEU A 316 -8.26 20.95 -4.21
C LEU A 316 -7.40 20.31 -3.13
N LEU A 317 -8.00 19.50 -2.26
CA LEU A 317 -7.28 18.74 -1.24
C LEU A 317 -6.27 17.79 -1.88
N GLU A 318 -6.65 17.11 -2.95
CA GLU A 318 -5.76 16.19 -3.65
C GLU A 318 -4.63 16.92 -4.38
N ASP A 319 -4.97 17.91 -5.21
CA ASP A 319 -4.04 18.52 -6.16
C ASP A 319 -3.10 19.54 -5.50
N GLN A 320 -3.55 20.24 -4.45
CA GLN A 320 -2.77 21.33 -3.85
C GLN A 320 -2.26 21.03 -2.45
N ILE A 321 -2.98 20.30 -1.63
CA ILE A 321 -2.56 20.05 -0.24
C ILE A 321 -1.76 18.77 -0.14
N LEU A 322 -2.24 17.68 -0.74
CA LEU A 322 -1.55 16.39 -0.68
C LEU A 322 -0.34 16.30 -1.61
N MET A 323 -0.30 17.12 -2.68
CA MET A 323 0.83 17.15 -3.62
C MET A 323 1.93 18.12 -3.19
N THR A 324 1.61 19.25 -2.55
CA THR A 324 2.60 20.25 -2.09
C THR A 324 3.37 19.83 -0.85
N THR A 325 2.84 18.93 -0.02
CA THR A 325 3.59 18.31 1.09
C THR A 325 4.58 17.24 0.62
N ALA A 326 4.71 17.02 -0.69
CA ALA A 326 5.58 16.02 -1.31
C ALA A 326 6.86 16.61 -1.94
N ALA A 327 7.09 17.95 -1.82
CA ALA A 327 8.30 18.62 -2.28
C ALA A 327 9.39 18.65 -1.21
#